data_516febfada08c1a5936bfee8e598f2f6
#
_entry.id   516febfada08c1a5936bfee8e598f2f6
#
_cell.length_a   1.000
_cell.length_b   1.000
_cell.length_c   1.000
_cell.angle_alpha   90.00
_cell.angle_beta   90.00
_cell.angle_gamma   90.00
#
_symmetry.space_group_name_H-M   'P 1'
#
loop_
_entity.id
_entity.type
_entity.pdbx_description
1 polymer ?
#
loop_
_entity_poly.entity_id
_entity_poly.type
_entity_poly.pdbx_seq_one_letter_code
_entity_poly.pdbx_strand_id
1 'polypeptide(L)'
;MKRAYVNVWFLIGGLCILCSTIFAQQSAPRVVVRAGHLLDTKSGKTLVNQAIVIEGGKIVSVGPIAEVKTAAGDQIIELPQATVLPGLIDAHTHLDEGPENHGYPGLAVSVPRHALIGARNARATLEAGFTTIRNVGADGFSDVALRDAINAGEIPGPRMLVSGPALSITGGHCDNNLLPFEYHATGDGVADGIAAVQHKVRENIKYGADLIKVCATGGVLSQGDDPQASQYTLEEMRAIVADAHRLGRRVCIRRRE
;
A
#
# COMPACT_ATOMS: atom_id res chain seq x y z
N MET A 1 -54.07 52.31 41.66
CA MET A 1 -53.23 51.29 42.29
C MET A 1 -52.21 50.78 41.27
N LYS A 2 -50.95 51.25 41.35
CA LYS A 2 -49.85 50.83 40.49
C LYS A 2 -49.00 49.82 41.25
N ARG A 3 -48.91 48.58 40.77
CA ARG A 3 -48.01 47.56 41.32
C ARG A 3 -46.66 47.73 40.62
N ALA A 4 -45.61 47.98 41.40
CA ALA A 4 -44.23 47.97 40.97
C ALA A 4 -43.71 46.49 40.94
N TYR A 5 -43.14 46.09 39.80
CA TYR A 5 -42.40 44.85 39.70
C TYR A 5 -40.91 45.13 39.99
N VAL A 6 -40.38 44.52 41.00
CA VAL A 6 -38.96 44.52 41.36
C VAL A 6 -38.29 43.41 40.56
N ASN A 7 -37.43 43.76 39.60
CA ASN A 7 -36.58 42.80 38.90
C ASN A 7 -35.33 42.50 39.74
N VAL A 8 -35.25 41.26 40.23
CA VAL A 8 -34.05 40.77 40.89
C VAL A 8 -33.23 40.03 39.83
N TRP A 9 -32.13 40.60 39.40
CA TRP A 9 -31.11 39.96 38.56
C TRP A 9 -30.15 39.22 39.50
N PHE A 10 -30.22 37.86 39.52
CA PHE A 10 -29.20 37.04 40.10
C PHE A 10 -28.00 36.96 39.14
N LEU A 11 -26.92 37.64 39.51
CA LEU A 11 -25.59 37.45 38.93
C LEU A 11 -25.02 36.12 39.41
N ILE A 12 -25.20 35.06 38.63
CA ILE A 12 -24.44 33.79 38.79
C ILE A 12 -23.15 33.95 37.98
N GLY A 13 -22.10 34.39 38.70
CA GLY A 13 -20.73 34.34 38.17
C GLY A 13 -20.24 32.88 38.11
N GLY A 14 -20.46 32.26 36.99
CA GLY A 14 -19.89 30.93 36.69
C GLY A 14 -18.40 31.03 36.46
N LEU A 15 -17.60 30.68 37.46
CA LEU A 15 -16.16 30.47 37.34
C LEU A 15 -15.93 29.19 36.50
N CYS A 16 -15.88 29.32 35.17
CA CYS A 16 -15.40 28.27 34.31
C CYS A 16 -13.90 28.07 34.53
N ILE A 17 -13.54 27.16 35.43
CA ILE A 17 -12.18 26.61 35.52
C ILE A 17 -11.96 25.80 34.23
N LEU A 18 -11.31 26.39 33.26
CA LEU A 18 -10.74 25.69 32.10
C LEU A 18 -9.63 24.77 32.61
N CYS A 19 -10.02 23.56 33.00
CA CYS A 19 -9.09 22.47 33.17
C CYS A 19 -8.55 22.09 31.76
N SER A 20 -7.55 22.83 31.28
CA SER A 20 -6.74 22.42 30.14
C SER A 20 -5.96 21.17 30.56
N THR A 21 -6.54 20.00 30.35
CA THR A 21 -5.79 18.75 30.38
C THR A 21 -4.77 18.84 29.27
N ILE A 22 -3.56 19.27 29.59
CA ILE A 22 -2.38 19.10 28.75
C ILE A 22 -2.20 17.58 28.67
N PHE A 23 -2.76 16.98 27.63
CA PHE A 23 -2.28 15.67 27.18
C PHE A 23 -0.83 15.90 26.78
N ALA A 24 0.09 15.67 27.71
CA ALA A 24 1.49 15.51 27.36
C ALA A 24 1.53 14.38 26.35
N GLN A 25 1.72 14.74 25.08
CA GLN A 25 1.94 13.81 24.00
C GLN A 25 3.23 13.09 24.36
N GLN A 26 3.09 11.91 24.97
CA GLN A 26 4.22 11.10 25.37
C GLN A 26 4.96 10.77 24.06
N SER A 27 6.09 11.41 23.85
CA SER A 27 6.95 11.11 22.69
C SER A 27 7.20 9.60 22.69
N ALA A 28 7.02 8.97 21.54
CA ALA A 28 7.31 7.55 21.41
C ALA A 28 8.71 7.26 21.99
N PRO A 29 8.87 6.21 22.79
CA PRO A 29 10.14 5.92 23.45
C PRO A 29 11.23 5.77 22.39
N ARG A 30 12.42 6.24 22.69
CA ARG A 30 13.60 5.99 21.88
C ARG A 30 13.90 4.50 21.90
N VAL A 31 14.07 3.90 20.72
CA VAL A 31 14.37 2.47 20.56
C VAL A 31 15.82 2.32 20.10
N VAL A 32 16.57 1.45 20.77
CA VAL A 32 17.95 1.11 20.40
C VAL A 32 18.01 -0.38 20.08
N VAL A 33 18.19 -0.72 18.80
CA VAL A 33 18.40 -2.09 18.34
C VAL A 33 19.90 -2.36 18.34
N ARG A 34 20.35 -3.32 19.17
CA ARG A 34 21.74 -3.78 19.20
C ARG A 34 21.88 -5.06 18.41
N ALA A 35 22.49 -4.97 17.24
CA ALA A 35 22.65 -6.05 16.28
C ALA A 35 24.04 -6.66 16.35
N GLY A 36 24.14 -7.98 16.49
CA GLY A 36 25.41 -8.68 16.32
C GLY A 36 25.96 -8.52 14.91
N HIS A 37 25.09 -8.55 13.92
CA HIS A 37 25.41 -8.32 12.52
C HIS A 37 24.39 -7.34 11.89
N LEU A 38 24.87 -6.45 11.03
CA LEU A 38 24.04 -5.51 10.27
C LEU A 38 24.50 -5.50 8.81
N LEU A 39 23.60 -5.75 7.88
CA LEU A 39 23.90 -5.62 6.46
C LEU A 39 23.91 -4.14 6.05
N ASP A 40 25.05 -3.65 5.64
CA ASP A 40 25.16 -2.37 4.94
C ASP A 40 24.85 -2.58 3.45
N THR A 41 23.64 -2.22 3.04
CA THR A 41 23.19 -2.42 1.65
C THR A 41 23.91 -1.52 0.65
N LYS A 42 24.57 -0.46 1.11
CA LYS A 42 25.34 0.43 0.22
C LYS A 42 26.68 -0.19 -0.18
N SER A 43 27.38 -0.80 0.77
CA SER A 43 28.67 -1.46 0.50
C SER A 43 28.55 -2.96 0.25
N GLY A 44 27.40 -3.58 0.56
CA GLY A 44 27.20 -5.04 0.55
C GLY A 44 27.92 -5.78 1.67
N LYS A 45 28.49 -5.08 2.65
CA LYS A 45 29.26 -5.68 3.75
C LYS A 45 28.38 -5.93 4.97
N THR A 46 28.68 -7.01 5.68
CA THR A 46 28.12 -7.25 7.01
C THR A 46 29.00 -6.59 8.06
N LEU A 47 28.43 -5.62 8.76
CA LEU A 47 29.08 -4.94 9.89
C LEU A 47 28.76 -5.69 11.19
N VAL A 48 29.71 -5.74 12.13
CA VAL A 48 29.51 -6.41 13.42
C VAL A 48 29.28 -5.42 14.54
N ASN A 49 28.53 -5.84 15.58
CA ASN A 49 28.29 -5.07 16.80
C ASN A 49 27.80 -3.63 16.52
N GLN A 50 26.73 -3.51 15.76
CA GLN A 50 26.12 -2.23 15.40
C GLN A 50 24.87 -1.94 16.23
N ALA A 51 24.65 -0.66 16.52
CA ALA A 51 23.41 -0.18 17.09
C ALA A 51 22.65 0.69 16.09
N ILE A 52 21.33 0.53 16.05
CA ILE A 52 20.40 1.35 15.27
C ILE A 52 19.55 2.12 16.29
N VAL A 53 19.61 3.45 16.25
CA VAL A 53 18.81 4.31 17.13
C VAL A 53 17.60 4.85 16.37
N ILE A 54 16.42 4.69 16.96
CA ILE A 54 15.14 5.07 16.37
C ILE A 54 14.44 6.04 17.32
N GLU A 55 14.04 7.20 16.81
CA GLU A 55 13.26 8.21 17.51
C GLU A 55 12.10 8.66 16.64
N GLY A 56 10.89 8.73 17.20
CA GLY A 56 9.70 9.15 16.46
C GLY A 56 9.44 8.31 15.18
N GLY A 57 9.77 7.02 15.21
CA GLY A 57 9.61 6.11 14.07
C GLY A 57 10.63 6.29 12.93
N LYS A 58 11.72 7.04 13.18
CA LYS A 58 12.79 7.27 12.20
C LYS A 58 14.14 6.81 12.74
N ILE A 59 14.96 6.21 11.89
CA ILE A 59 16.36 5.93 12.21
C ILE A 59 17.12 7.26 12.27
N VAL A 60 17.67 7.58 13.45
CA VAL A 60 18.42 8.82 13.67
C VAL A 60 19.94 8.58 13.67
N SER A 61 20.39 7.37 14.01
CA SER A 61 21.79 7.00 13.86
C SER A 61 21.97 5.49 13.69
N VAL A 62 23.07 5.12 13.05
CA VAL A 62 23.59 3.75 12.94
C VAL A 62 25.09 3.82 13.16
N GLY A 63 25.64 2.98 14.04
CA GLY A 63 27.07 2.95 14.33
C GLY A 63 27.45 1.87 15.34
N PRO A 64 28.75 1.80 15.73
CA PRO A 64 29.22 0.82 16.72
C PRO A 64 28.43 0.89 18.04
N ILE A 65 28.07 -0.26 18.62
CA ILE A 65 27.35 -0.33 19.91
C ILE A 65 28.08 0.47 20.99
N ALA A 66 29.45 0.44 21.01
CA ALA A 66 30.25 1.12 21.99
C ALA A 66 30.10 2.66 21.97
N GLU A 67 29.69 3.23 20.86
CA GLU A 67 29.53 4.68 20.68
C GLU A 67 28.13 5.17 21.04
N VAL A 68 27.15 4.26 21.18
CA VAL A 68 25.75 4.60 21.45
C VAL A 68 25.50 4.60 22.95
N LYS A 69 25.28 5.79 23.50
CA LYS A 69 24.85 5.95 24.90
C LYS A 69 23.35 5.69 25.01
N THR A 70 22.97 4.81 25.92
CA THR A 70 21.57 4.57 26.29
C THR A 70 21.17 5.45 27.46
N ALA A 71 19.90 5.83 27.51
CA ALA A 71 19.33 6.63 28.57
C ALA A 71 18.23 5.85 29.32
N ALA A 72 17.87 6.30 30.52
CA ALA A 72 16.73 5.78 31.23
C ALA A 72 15.43 6.04 30.41
N GLY A 73 14.67 4.98 30.14
CA GLY A 73 13.47 5.05 29.29
C GLY A 73 13.68 4.59 27.83
N ASP A 74 14.92 4.30 27.42
CA ASP A 74 15.15 3.67 26.11
C ASP A 74 14.60 2.23 26.10
N GLN A 75 13.92 1.88 25.03
CA GLN A 75 13.58 0.50 24.74
C GLN A 75 14.79 -0.16 24.04
N ILE A 76 15.39 -1.15 24.69
CA ILE A 76 16.54 -1.88 24.11
C ILE A 76 16.08 -3.18 23.50
N ILE A 77 16.46 -3.42 22.24
CA ILE A 77 16.24 -4.69 21.53
C ILE A 77 17.58 -5.34 21.29
N GLU A 78 17.87 -6.43 22.00
CA GLU A 78 19.13 -7.16 21.90
C GLU A 78 19.03 -8.29 20.87
N LEU A 79 19.85 -8.23 19.83
CA LEU A 79 19.90 -9.20 18.73
C LEU A 79 21.36 -9.66 18.48
N PRO A 80 22.04 -10.25 19.49
CA PRO A 80 23.47 -10.52 19.42
C PRO A 80 23.86 -11.60 18.38
N GLN A 81 22.94 -12.49 18.02
CA GLN A 81 23.15 -13.59 17.07
C GLN A 81 22.47 -13.35 15.72
N ALA A 82 21.66 -12.29 15.59
CA ALA A 82 20.91 -12.03 14.40
C ALA A 82 21.66 -11.12 13.43
N THR A 83 21.37 -11.29 12.14
CA THR A 83 21.71 -10.29 11.12
C THR A 83 20.50 -9.41 10.87
N VAL A 84 20.61 -8.13 11.17
CA VAL A 84 19.58 -7.14 10.90
C VAL A 84 19.74 -6.65 9.47
N LEU A 85 18.61 -6.60 8.76
CA LEU A 85 18.48 -6.14 7.38
C LEU A 85 17.53 -4.94 7.34
N PRO A 86 17.66 -4.04 6.36
CA PRO A 86 16.53 -3.18 5.97
C PRO A 86 15.33 -4.03 5.59
N GLY A 87 14.12 -3.51 5.80
CA GLY A 87 12.91 -4.20 5.36
C GLY A 87 12.94 -4.53 3.88
N LEU A 88 12.49 -5.73 3.53
CA LEU A 88 12.45 -6.20 2.15
C LEU A 88 11.42 -5.43 1.34
N ILE A 89 11.64 -5.39 0.02
CA ILE A 89 10.74 -4.74 -0.94
C ILE A 89 10.28 -5.78 -1.95
N ASP A 90 8.97 -5.98 -2.09
CA ASP A 90 8.40 -6.76 -3.18
C ASP A 90 7.77 -5.82 -4.21
N ALA A 91 8.28 -5.85 -5.44
CA ALA A 91 7.86 -4.96 -6.50
C ALA A 91 6.72 -5.53 -7.37
N HIS A 92 6.19 -6.72 -7.06
CA HIS A 92 5.13 -7.35 -7.84
C HIS A 92 4.27 -8.27 -6.97
N THR A 93 3.24 -7.72 -6.36
CA THR A 93 2.30 -8.46 -5.50
C THR A 93 0.85 -8.29 -5.97
N HIS A 94 0.00 -9.21 -5.48
CA HIS A 94 -1.45 -9.20 -5.58
C HIS A 94 -2.01 -9.58 -4.21
N LEU A 95 -2.02 -8.63 -3.26
CA LEU A 95 -2.37 -8.95 -1.86
C LEU A 95 -3.84 -9.28 -1.65
N ASP A 96 -4.71 -8.77 -2.49
CA ASP A 96 -6.16 -9.01 -2.46
C ASP A 96 -6.58 -10.35 -3.07
N GLU A 97 -5.60 -11.13 -3.53
CA GLU A 97 -5.79 -12.48 -4.06
C GLU A 97 -5.09 -13.53 -3.20
N GLY A 98 -5.43 -14.80 -3.41
CA GLY A 98 -4.80 -15.95 -2.79
C GLY A 98 -5.00 -17.21 -3.63
N PRO A 99 -4.23 -18.28 -3.40
CA PRO A 99 -4.36 -19.54 -4.13
C PRO A 99 -5.77 -20.13 -4.07
N GLU A 100 -6.48 -19.88 -2.97
CA GLU A 100 -7.83 -20.37 -2.71
C GLU A 100 -8.91 -19.68 -3.55
N ASN A 101 -8.64 -18.51 -4.11
CA ASN A 101 -9.58 -17.73 -4.93
C ASN A 101 -9.02 -17.39 -6.31
N HIS A 102 -8.07 -18.18 -6.82
CA HIS A 102 -7.62 -18.06 -8.20
C HIS A 102 -8.54 -18.85 -9.15
N GLY A 103 -8.76 -18.30 -10.36
CA GLY A 103 -9.64 -18.90 -11.35
C GLY A 103 -11.13 -18.78 -11.00
N TYR A 104 -11.91 -19.82 -11.28
CA TYR A 104 -13.38 -19.82 -11.04
C TYR A 104 -13.80 -19.44 -9.61
N PRO A 105 -13.13 -19.89 -8.53
CA PRO A 105 -13.46 -19.44 -7.18
C PRO A 105 -13.36 -17.93 -7.00
N GLY A 106 -12.46 -17.26 -7.71
CA GLY A 106 -12.29 -15.81 -7.66
C GLY A 106 -13.50 -15.04 -8.16
N LEU A 107 -14.22 -15.58 -9.14
CA LEU A 107 -15.44 -14.95 -9.68
C LEU A 107 -16.58 -14.81 -8.65
N ALA A 108 -16.53 -15.58 -7.58
CA ALA A 108 -17.51 -15.52 -6.49
C ALA A 108 -17.07 -14.59 -5.34
N VAL A 109 -15.87 -13.97 -5.44
CA VAL A 109 -15.34 -13.09 -4.41
C VAL A 109 -15.77 -11.65 -4.70
N SER A 110 -16.47 -11.03 -3.77
CA SER A 110 -16.87 -9.62 -3.90
C SER A 110 -15.70 -8.67 -3.61
N VAL A 111 -15.72 -7.47 -4.20
CA VAL A 111 -14.69 -6.43 -3.97
C VAL A 111 -14.44 -6.15 -2.47
N PRO A 112 -15.45 -5.98 -1.59
CA PRO A 112 -15.20 -5.86 -0.16
C PRO A 112 -14.48 -7.07 0.45
N ARG A 113 -14.75 -8.28 -0.06
CA ARG A 113 -14.07 -9.49 0.40
C ARG A 113 -12.60 -9.52 -0.04
N HIS A 114 -12.28 -9.05 -1.25
CA HIS A 114 -10.91 -8.86 -1.71
C HIS A 114 -10.12 -7.95 -0.76
N ALA A 115 -10.67 -6.82 -0.33
CA ALA A 115 -10.02 -5.94 0.64
C ALA A 115 -9.72 -6.64 1.99
N LEU A 116 -10.65 -7.49 2.49
CA LEU A 116 -10.43 -8.27 3.73
C LEU A 116 -9.37 -9.36 3.57
N ILE A 117 -9.33 -10.03 2.41
CA ILE A 117 -8.25 -10.98 2.07
C ILE A 117 -6.92 -10.22 2.04
N GLY A 118 -6.90 -9.06 1.40
CA GLY A 118 -5.75 -8.17 1.35
C GLY A 118 -5.24 -7.77 2.72
N ALA A 119 -6.11 -7.46 3.67
CA ALA A 119 -5.74 -7.11 5.05
C ALA A 119 -5.02 -8.29 5.76
N ARG A 120 -5.52 -9.52 5.61
CA ARG A 120 -4.86 -10.72 6.11
C ARG A 120 -3.47 -10.91 5.50
N ASN A 121 -3.39 -10.80 4.18
CA ASN A 121 -2.15 -11.00 3.43
C ASN A 121 -1.14 -9.88 3.69
N ALA A 122 -1.58 -8.62 3.83
CA ALA A 122 -0.72 -7.48 4.16
C ALA A 122 -0.01 -7.68 5.50
N ARG A 123 -0.75 -8.15 6.52
CA ARG A 123 -0.18 -8.48 7.82
C ARG A 123 0.88 -9.58 7.70
N ALA A 124 0.56 -10.69 7.03
CA ALA A 124 1.49 -11.80 6.83
C ALA A 124 2.75 -11.37 6.06
N THR A 125 2.58 -10.52 5.04
CA THR A 125 3.68 -9.96 4.25
C THR A 125 4.61 -9.08 5.11
N LEU A 126 4.04 -8.22 5.96
CA LEU A 126 4.81 -7.41 6.90
C LEU A 126 5.57 -8.27 7.91
N GLU A 127 4.90 -9.28 8.50
CA GLU A 127 5.49 -10.21 9.46
C GLU A 127 6.60 -11.08 8.84
N ALA A 128 6.55 -11.34 7.52
CA ALA A 128 7.61 -11.98 6.76
C ALA A 128 8.82 -11.05 6.45
N GLY A 129 8.76 -9.76 6.86
CA GLY A 129 9.85 -8.80 6.69
C GLY A 129 9.76 -7.90 5.47
N PHE A 130 8.71 -7.99 4.67
CA PHE A 130 8.47 -7.07 3.56
C PHE A 130 7.79 -5.80 4.07
N THR A 131 8.53 -4.71 4.14
CA THR A 131 8.05 -3.43 4.67
C THR A 131 7.51 -2.48 3.60
N THR A 132 7.76 -2.79 2.34
CA THR A 132 7.26 -2.03 1.18
C THR A 132 6.88 -3.01 0.06
N ILE A 133 5.74 -2.78 -0.56
CA ILE A 133 5.28 -3.58 -1.70
C ILE A 133 4.71 -2.71 -2.81
N ARG A 134 4.68 -3.26 -4.01
CA ARG A 134 3.95 -2.71 -5.13
C ARG A 134 2.88 -3.72 -5.57
N ASN A 135 1.61 -3.39 -5.30
CA ASN A 135 0.46 -4.16 -5.75
C ASN A 135 0.11 -3.80 -7.19
N VAL A 136 0.10 -4.77 -8.08
CA VAL A 136 0.05 -4.51 -9.53
C VAL A 136 -1.15 -5.20 -10.19
N GLY A 137 -2.30 -4.90 -9.69
CA GLY A 137 -3.60 -5.37 -10.14
C GLY A 137 -4.50 -5.65 -8.94
N ALA A 138 -5.75 -5.21 -9.03
CA ALA A 138 -6.78 -5.44 -8.04
C ALA A 138 -8.17 -5.25 -8.66
N ASP A 139 -9.16 -5.94 -8.17
CA ASP A 139 -10.53 -5.75 -8.57
C ASP A 139 -11.17 -4.59 -7.80
N GLY A 140 -11.88 -3.71 -8.51
CA GLY A 140 -12.68 -2.64 -7.94
C GLY A 140 -11.93 -1.74 -6.94
N PHE A 141 -10.64 -1.50 -7.15
CA PHE A 141 -9.78 -0.68 -6.28
C PHE A 141 -9.68 -1.16 -4.82
N SER A 142 -9.80 -2.47 -4.57
CA SER A 142 -9.63 -3.09 -3.25
C SER A 142 -8.25 -2.80 -2.65
N ASP A 143 -7.21 -2.72 -3.47
CA ASP A 143 -5.84 -2.38 -3.09
C ASP A 143 -5.69 -0.91 -2.63
N VAL A 144 -6.43 0.01 -3.23
CA VAL A 144 -6.47 1.43 -2.81
C VAL A 144 -7.06 1.53 -1.40
N ALA A 145 -8.20 0.86 -1.16
CA ALA A 145 -8.83 0.83 0.15
C ALA A 145 -7.89 0.21 1.21
N LEU A 146 -7.19 -0.87 0.86
CA LEU A 146 -6.22 -1.54 1.73
C LEU A 146 -5.04 -0.62 2.08
N ARG A 147 -4.43 0.05 1.08
CA ARG A 147 -3.35 1.02 1.29
C ARG A 147 -3.78 2.15 2.21
N ASP A 148 -4.96 2.69 1.98
CA ASP A 148 -5.46 3.84 2.75
C ASP A 148 -5.72 3.46 4.21
N ALA A 149 -6.28 2.28 4.48
CA ALA A 149 -6.46 1.76 5.83
C ALA A 149 -5.12 1.50 6.55
N ILE A 150 -4.10 0.99 5.83
CA ILE A 150 -2.74 0.83 6.40
C ILE A 150 -2.12 2.20 6.70
N ASN A 151 -2.24 3.18 5.78
CA ASN A 151 -1.71 4.52 5.98
C ASN A 151 -2.41 5.28 7.12
N ALA A 152 -3.68 5.02 7.35
CA ALA A 152 -4.44 5.54 8.50
C ALA A 152 -4.09 4.84 9.83
N GLY A 153 -3.34 3.73 9.80
CA GLY A 153 -3.00 2.95 10.98
C GLY A 153 -4.15 2.07 11.51
N GLU A 154 -5.19 1.88 10.72
CA GLU A 154 -6.36 1.07 11.08
C GLU A 154 -6.04 -0.43 11.06
N ILE A 155 -5.16 -0.85 10.17
CA ILE A 155 -4.68 -2.23 10.03
C ILE A 155 -3.16 -2.29 9.84
N PRO A 156 -2.48 -3.34 10.31
CA PRO A 156 -1.05 -3.53 10.07
C PRO A 156 -0.80 -3.99 8.63
N GLY A 157 0.25 -3.44 8.03
CA GLY A 157 0.69 -3.83 6.68
C GLY A 157 1.95 -3.08 6.24
N PRO A 158 2.56 -3.49 5.11
CA PRO A 158 3.68 -2.79 4.50
C PRO A 158 3.24 -1.46 3.89
N ARG A 159 4.18 -0.57 3.59
CA ARG A 159 3.91 0.57 2.71
C ARG A 159 3.54 0.05 1.33
N MET A 160 2.41 0.49 0.80
CA MET A 160 1.91 0.03 -0.50
C MET A 160 1.98 1.12 -1.56
N LEU A 161 2.41 0.74 -2.77
CA LEU A 161 2.13 1.45 -4.02
C LEU A 161 1.12 0.59 -4.79
N VAL A 162 -0.01 1.17 -5.19
CA VAL A 162 -1.16 0.43 -5.75
C VAL A 162 -1.53 0.91 -7.13
N SER A 163 -2.02 0.01 -7.97
CA SER A 163 -2.37 0.30 -9.36
C SER A 163 -3.87 0.36 -9.65
N GLY A 164 -4.71 -0.17 -8.75
CA GLY A 164 -6.09 -0.50 -9.10
C GLY A 164 -6.14 -1.56 -10.21
N PRO A 165 -7.20 -1.61 -11.02
CA PRO A 165 -7.36 -2.57 -12.10
C PRO A 165 -6.22 -2.47 -13.13
N ALA A 166 -5.63 -3.62 -13.48
CA ALA A 166 -4.58 -3.67 -14.50
C ALA A 166 -5.17 -3.47 -15.91
N LEU A 167 -4.56 -2.60 -16.72
CA LEU A 167 -5.02 -2.37 -18.09
C LEU A 167 -4.78 -3.62 -18.95
N SER A 168 -5.81 -4.03 -19.68
CA SER A 168 -5.82 -5.17 -20.60
C SER A 168 -6.62 -4.87 -21.86
N ILE A 169 -6.33 -5.59 -22.93
CA ILE A 169 -7.22 -5.64 -24.09
C ILE A 169 -8.37 -6.60 -23.83
N THR A 170 -9.45 -6.54 -24.60
CA THR A 170 -10.50 -7.57 -24.65
C THR A 170 -9.87 -8.94 -24.93
N GLY A 171 -10.17 -9.94 -24.09
CA GLY A 171 -9.61 -11.27 -24.16
C GLY A 171 -8.14 -11.39 -23.73
N GLY A 172 -7.55 -10.32 -23.19
CA GLY A 172 -6.16 -10.30 -22.73
C GLY A 172 -5.97 -10.93 -21.33
N HIS A 173 -4.71 -10.91 -20.86
CA HIS A 173 -4.30 -11.56 -19.61
C HIS A 173 -5.06 -11.09 -18.37
N CYS A 174 -5.45 -9.82 -18.34
CA CYS A 174 -6.16 -9.25 -17.19
C CYS A 174 -7.65 -8.98 -17.51
N ASP A 175 -8.20 -9.69 -18.50
CA ASP A 175 -9.64 -9.74 -18.74
C ASP A 175 -10.26 -10.98 -18.11
N ASN A 176 -11.58 -10.99 -18.00
CA ASN A 176 -12.33 -12.13 -17.47
C ASN A 176 -12.63 -13.15 -18.58
N ASN A 177 -11.69 -14.08 -18.80
CA ASN A 177 -11.75 -15.10 -19.84
C ASN A 177 -12.33 -16.44 -19.36
N LEU A 178 -12.89 -16.51 -18.15
CA LEU A 178 -13.34 -17.77 -17.56
C LEU A 178 -14.83 -18.07 -17.86
N LEU A 179 -15.62 -17.04 -18.09
CA LEU A 179 -17.07 -17.21 -18.29
C LEU A 179 -17.43 -17.33 -19.78
N PRO A 180 -18.47 -18.11 -20.11
CA PRO A 180 -19.02 -18.17 -21.46
C PRO A 180 -19.51 -16.82 -21.96
N PHE A 181 -19.51 -16.66 -23.31
CA PHE A 181 -19.88 -15.42 -23.98
C PHE A 181 -21.21 -14.81 -23.51
N GLU A 182 -22.18 -15.63 -23.17
CA GLU A 182 -23.52 -15.21 -22.75
C GLU A 182 -23.53 -14.36 -21.47
N TYR A 183 -22.48 -14.42 -20.67
CA TYR A 183 -22.34 -13.61 -19.45
C TYR A 183 -21.80 -12.21 -19.73
N HIS A 184 -21.23 -11.97 -20.91
CA HIS A 184 -20.62 -10.68 -21.29
C HIS A 184 -19.69 -10.11 -20.22
N ALA A 185 -19.00 -11.00 -19.50
CA ALA A 185 -18.09 -10.59 -18.44
C ALA A 185 -16.80 -9.96 -19.00
N THR A 186 -16.35 -8.90 -18.37
CA THR A 186 -15.12 -8.20 -18.75
C THR A 186 -14.39 -7.75 -17.48
N GLY A 187 -13.08 -7.71 -17.52
CA GLY A 187 -12.27 -7.20 -16.42
C GLY A 187 -12.37 -5.67 -16.30
N ASP A 188 -12.27 -5.15 -15.08
CA ASP A 188 -12.38 -3.71 -14.78
C ASP A 188 -11.35 -2.83 -15.54
N GLY A 189 -10.20 -3.41 -15.89
CA GLY A 189 -9.10 -2.73 -16.60
C GLY A 189 -9.15 -2.82 -18.11
N VAL A 190 -10.17 -3.47 -18.69
CA VAL A 190 -10.25 -3.67 -20.15
C VAL A 190 -10.49 -2.35 -20.89
N ALA A 191 -9.65 -2.09 -21.89
CA ALA A 191 -9.74 -0.90 -22.74
C ALA A 191 -9.05 -1.14 -24.08
N ASP A 192 -9.78 -0.99 -25.18
CA ASP A 192 -9.28 -1.14 -26.54
C ASP A 192 -9.29 0.21 -27.28
N GLY A 193 -8.19 0.52 -27.96
CA GLY A 193 -8.01 1.76 -28.70
C GLY A 193 -7.52 2.94 -27.83
N ILE A 194 -6.91 3.92 -28.49
CA ILE A 194 -6.22 5.05 -27.85
C ILE A 194 -7.13 5.81 -26.85
N ALA A 195 -8.33 6.13 -27.27
CA ALA A 195 -9.25 6.92 -26.42
C ALA A 195 -9.66 6.15 -25.16
N ALA A 196 -9.93 4.85 -25.28
CA ALA A 196 -10.32 4.00 -24.16
C ALA A 196 -9.18 3.81 -23.17
N VAL A 197 -7.96 3.52 -23.61
CA VAL A 197 -6.81 3.37 -22.70
C VAL A 197 -6.47 4.66 -21.98
N GLN A 198 -6.58 5.83 -22.64
CA GLN A 198 -6.39 7.13 -21.98
C GLN A 198 -7.48 7.39 -20.92
N HIS A 199 -8.73 7.04 -21.23
CA HIS A 199 -9.82 7.12 -20.26
C HIS A 199 -9.53 6.26 -19.03
N LYS A 200 -9.13 5.00 -19.23
CA LYS A 200 -8.83 4.04 -18.16
C LYS A 200 -7.66 4.48 -17.29
N VAL A 201 -6.59 5.04 -17.89
CA VAL A 201 -5.47 5.65 -17.15
C VAL A 201 -5.98 6.73 -16.19
N ARG A 202 -6.81 7.65 -16.71
CA ARG A 202 -7.38 8.75 -15.90
C ARG A 202 -8.33 8.25 -14.83
N GLU A 203 -9.11 7.23 -15.12
CA GLU A 203 -10.02 6.58 -14.18
C GLU A 203 -9.26 5.97 -13.01
N ASN A 204 -8.21 5.16 -13.28
CA ASN A 204 -7.38 4.58 -12.22
C ASN A 204 -6.75 5.68 -11.34
N ILE A 205 -6.23 6.74 -11.94
CA ILE A 205 -5.66 7.88 -11.20
C ILE A 205 -6.73 8.59 -10.37
N LYS A 206 -7.93 8.81 -10.92
CA LYS A 206 -9.06 9.41 -10.22
C LYS A 206 -9.40 8.64 -8.95
N TYR A 207 -9.37 7.32 -9.01
CA TYR A 207 -9.71 6.45 -7.88
C TYR A 207 -8.52 6.10 -6.99
N GLY A 208 -7.38 6.76 -7.17
CA GLY A 208 -6.29 6.75 -6.19
C GLY A 208 -5.11 5.86 -6.53
N ALA A 209 -4.98 5.36 -7.76
CA ALA A 209 -3.81 4.61 -8.18
C ALA A 209 -2.52 5.43 -8.11
N ASP A 210 -1.46 4.85 -7.54
CA ASP A 210 -0.12 5.43 -7.45
C ASP A 210 0.68 5.24 -8.75
N LEU A 211 0.33 4.20 -9.50
CA LEU A 211 0.95 3.83 -10.76
C LEU A 211 -0.09 3.16 -11.67
N ILE A 212 0.25 3.02 -12.94
CA ILE A 212 -0.56 2.29 -13.91
C ILE A 212 0.09 0.95 -14.20
N LYS A 213 -0.65 -0.15 -14.06
CA LYS A 213 -0.24 -1.48 -14.47
C LYS A 213 -0.78 -1.80 -15.86
N VAL A 214 0.06 -2.39 -16.69
CA VAL A 214 -0.32 -2.85 -18.03
C VAL A 214 0.06 -4.33 -18.22
N CYS A 215 -0.92 -5.14 -18.61
CA CYS A 215 -0.71 -6.49 -19.11
C CYS A 215 -0.36 -6.40 -20.60
N ALA A 216 0.94 -6.35 -20.92
CA ALA A 216 1.41 -6.08 -22.27
C ALA A 216 1.53 -7.35 -23.14
N THR A 217 1.56 -8.52 -22.51
CA THR A 217 1.56 -9.84 -23.17
C THR A 217 0.55 -10.74 -22.48
N GLY A 218 0.21 -11.85 -23.11
CA GLY A 218 -0.56 -12.89 -22.47
C GLY A 218 0.10 -13.42 -21.20
N GLY A 219 -0.63 -14.18 -20.41
CA GLY A 219 -0.20 -14.73 -19.13
C GLY A 219 -0.12 -16.26 -19.13
N VAL A 220 0.61 -16.80 -18.15
CA VAL A 220 0.73 -18.27 -17.99
C VAL A 220 -0.50 -18.87 -17.32
N LEU A 221 -1.20 -18.06 -16.51
CA LEU A 221 -2.35 -18.50 -15.70
C LEU A 221 -3.71 -18.10 -16.32
N SER A 222 -3.71 -17.25 -17.33
CA SER A 222 -4.93 -16.88 -18.06
C SER A 222 -5.28 -17.91 -19.14
N GLN A 223 -6.56 -18.04 -19.45
CA GLN A 223 -7.05 -18.90 -20.53
C GLN A 223 -7.15 -18.12 -21.83
N GLY A 224 -6.75 -18.78 -22.94
CA GLY A 224 -7.03 -18.30 -24.30
C GLY A 224 -6.04 -17.26 -24.84
N ASP A 225 -5.00 -16.89 -24.09
CA ASP A 225 -3.99 -15.95 -24.57
C ASP A 225 -2.58 -16.59 -24.63
N ASP A 226 -1.77 -16.08 -25.57
CA ASP A 226 -0.38 -16.51 -25.74
C ASP A 226 0.53 -15.64 -24.86
N PRO A 227 1.29 -16.22 -23.91
CA PRO A 227 2.24 -15.48 -23.07
C PRO A 227 3.30 -14.67 -23.83
N GLN A 228 3.57 -15.01 -25.09
CA GLN A 228 4.57 -14.31 -25.93
C GLN A 228 3.94 -13.26 -26.85
N ALA A 229 2.62 -13.31 -27.06
CA ALA A 229 1.93 -12.36 -27.92
C ALA A 229 1.81 -10.99 -27.26
N SER A 230 2.18 -9.94 -28.00
CA SER A 230 1.90 -8.56 -27.59
C SER A 230 0.40 -8.30 -27.65
N GLN A 231 -0.18 -7.78 -26.56
CA GLN A 231 -1.61 -7.54 -26.48
C GLN A 231 -1.99 -6.14 -26.98
N TYR A 232 -1.31 -5.11 -26.53
CA TYR A 232 -1.52 -3.75 -27.00
C TYR A 232 -0.67 -3.43 -28.26
N THR A 233 -1.20 -2.60 -29.13
CA THR A 233 -0.42 -1.97 -30.20
C THR A 233 0.60 -0.98 -29.64
N LEU A 234 1.60 -0.62 -30.44
CA LEU A 234 2.60 0.36 -30.02
C LEU A 234 1.98 1.75 -29.77
N GLU A 235 0.96 2.12 -30.54
CA GLU A 235 0.24 3.38 -30.41
C GLU A 235 -0.54 3.46 -29.11
N GLU A 236 -1.24 2.39 -28.71
CA GLU A 236 -1.95 2.29 -27.44
C GLU A 236 -0.97 2.36 -26.28
N MET A 237 0.13 1.61 -26.33
CA MET A 237 1.17 1.64 -25.28
C MET A 237 1.78 3.04 -25.12
N ARG A 238 2.04 3.75 -26.23
CA ARG A 238 2.52 5.13 -26.19
C ARG A 238 1.49 6.07 -25.54
N ALA A 239 0.21 5.90 -25.87
CA ALA A 239 -0.87 6.69 -25.31
C ALA A 239 -1.02 6.48 -23.80
N ILE A 240 -0.95 5.21 -23.32
CA ILE A 240 -0.96 4.86 -21.89
C ILE A 240 0.20 5.55 -21.17
N VAL A 241 1.42 5.39 -21.67
CA VAL A 241 2.62 5.93 -21.02
C VAL A 241 2.60 7.46 -21.00
N ALA A 242 2.25 8.09 -22.12
CA ALA A 242 2.20 9.55 -22.24
C ALA A 242 1.17 10.17 -21.28
N ASP A 243 -0.03 9.57 -21.20
CA ASP A 243 -1.09 10.11 -20.32
C ASP A 243 -0.76 9.87 -18.84
N ALA A 244 -0.23 8.71 -18.47
CA ALA A 244 0.22 8.43 -17.12
C ALA A 244 1.33 9.39 -16.67
N HIS A 245 2.36 9.58 -17.49
CA HIS A 245 3.48 10.46 -17.18
C HIS A 245 3.03 11.93 -17.09
N ARG A 246 2.17 12.38 -18.00
CA ARG A 246 1.59 13.74 -17.96
C ARG A 246 0.85 14.00 -16.65
N LEU A 247 0.25 12.96 -16.06
CA LEU A 247 -0.47 13.02 -14.79
C LEU A 247 0.40 12.63 -13.57
N GLY A 248 1.73 12.54 -13.74
CA GLY A 248 2.67 12.29 -12.68
C GLY A 248 2.69 10.84 -12.16
N ARG A 249 2.20 9.88 -12.94
CA ARG A 249 2.20 8.46 -12.59
C ARG A 249 3.18 7.67 -13.45
N ARG A 250 3.85 6.68 -12.84
CA ARG A 250 4.69 5.71 -13.56
C ARG A 250 3.86 4.58 -14.11
N VAL A 251 4.37 3.93 -15.17
CA VAL A 251 3.76 2.75 -15.75
C VAL A 251 4.59 1.52 -15.39
N CYS A 252 3.94 0.48 -14.88
CA CYS A 252 4.51 -0.83 -14.64
C CYS A 252 4.02 -1.77 -15.74
N ILE A 253 4.93 -2.31 -16.52
CA ILE A 253 4.64 -3.24 -17.62
C ILE A 253 5.15 -4.62 -17.22
N ARG A 254 4.31 -5.64 -17.34
CA ARG A 254 4.77 -7.02 -17.33
C ARG A 254 4.92 -7.47 -18.77
N ARG A 255 6.14 -7.77 -19.15
CA ARG A 255 6.48 -8.50 -20.37
C ARG A 255 7.23 -9.76 -19.96
N ARG A 256 6.90 -10.89 -20.53
CA ARG A 256 7.73 -12.08 -20.42
C ARG A 256 8.81 -11.98 -21.50
N GLU A 257 10.08 -12.16 -21.10
CA GLU A 257 11.20 -12.31 -22.02
C GLU A 257 11.20 -13.73 -22.61
#